data_67f9df87573346b1ebd315ed030a2394
#
_entry.id   67f9df87573346b1ebd315ed030a2394
#
_cell.length_a   1.000
_cell.length_b   1.000
_cell.length_c   1.000
_cell.angle_alpha   90.00
_cell.angle_beta   90.00
_cell.angle_gamma   90.00
#
_symmetry.space_group_name_H-M   'P 1'
#
loop_
_entity.id
_entity.type
_entity.pdbx_description
1 polymer ?
#
loop_
_entity_poly.entity_id
_entity_poly.type
_entity_poly.pdbx_seq_one_letter_code
_entity_poly.pdbx_strand_id
1 'polypeptide(L)'
;MQGTILSTLARQPTDKLPQKKDYSKIKAKFKSMFDNRQKYISRWKDIRDYQLPFLGVFDDEQDQSKVYTDKINNGVAWESCQIFASGVMSGMTPPSRKWFKLTLENVELAANSKVAEVLDDREQILYAVFAKSNFYNTVHQTYMELPFGQAPMSIMPDAKVGVRFTSYPIGTYALECGSNGDVNTFGRKYRMTADQLVEEFGYDACPDKVKRAYDDGKGNASTFVVCWLVMPNKDRNGKLGNKNMPYSSIYWVEESNTDEILRHSGFEEWAIPIARHTTHDLSGYGKGCAWFAQSDAQMLQLLEKDLVTAIELGIKPPMSATSDVIGSVNLFPGGVTEVDTGGKVEPIFNVGIDVANVQAKIQFVSESIKRAYSADLFLMLDNLDAGQMTAREVMERTQEKMQQLGPVVERLQSEFLNPIIERTYGILDRAGIFPPIDDDVAEMLNGLDVKIEYISPLAQAQKMSSLVNIEQYYAFIMSLAQGNANIVQKFNFEEAADIYGVNLGVPIKVIRSNDEYKAIMAEQQQAQQEEQEQAQALQMAQLAPQMAGAAKQATDAANDGNPVMQQLMGMGV
;
A
#
# COMPACT_ATOMS: atom_id res chain seq x y z
N MET A 1 14.38 28.17 18.33
CA MET A 1 12.94 28.40 18.02
C MET A 1 12.20 27.14 17.52
N GLN A 2 12.86 26.11 17.00
CA GLN A 2 12.22 24.86 16.51
C GLN A 2 11.57 23.98 17.61
N GLY A 3 12.04 24.06 18.85
CA GLY A 3 11.46 23.26 19.94
C GLY A 3 10.11 23.73 20.48
N THR A 4 9.76 25.00 20.26
CA THR A 4 8.54 25.60 20.83
C THR A 4 7.31 25.34 19.94
N ILE A 5 7.48 25.23 18.63
CA ILE A 5 6.38 25.03 17.67
C ILE A 5 5.86 23.59 17.74
N LEU A 6 6.76 22.61 17.82
CA LEU A 6 6.40 21.19 17.94
C LEU A 6 5.76 20.84 19.29
N SER A 7 6.13 21.56 20.39
CA SER A 7 5.51 21.36 21.70
C SER A 7 4.05 21.87 21.75
N THR A 8 3.70 22.83 20.91
CA THR A 8 2.33 23.36 20.79
C THR A 8 1.39 22.36 20.07
N LEU A 9 1.91 21.52 19.17
CA LEU A 9 1.15 20.48 18.47
C LEU A 9 0.82 19.27 19.36
N ALA A 10 1.69 18.94 20.31
CA ALA A 10 1.48 17.81 21.22
C ALA A 10 0.44 18.10 22.32
N ARG A 11 0.25 19.37 22.66
CA ARG A 11 -0.77 19.81 23.62
C ARG A 11 -1.93 20.45 22.85
N GLN A 12 -2.89 19.62 22.40
CA GLN A 12 -4.20 20.19 22.05
C GLN A 12 -4.76 20.92 23.28
N PRO A 13 -5.12 22.21 23.17
CA PRO A 13 -5.67 22.93 24.32
C PRO A 13 -6.88 22.15 24.85
N THR A 14 -6.86 21.79 26.11
CA THR A 14 -8.05 21.28 26.80
C THR A 14 -9.03 22.45 26.91
N ASP A 15 -9.89 22.58 25.91
CA ASP A 15 -11.05 23.47 26.01
C ASP A 15 -11.81 23.09 27.27
N LYS A 16 -12.10 24.08 28.13
CA LYS A 16 -12.95 23.90 29.31
C LYS A 16 -14.20 23.13 28.90
N LEU A 17 -14.48 22.02 29.56
CA LEU A 17 -15.63 21.15 29.31
C LEU A 17 -16.92 22.00 29.24
N PRO A 18 -17.73 21.89 28.20
CA PRO A 18 -18.97 22.63 28.09
C PRO A 18 -19.92 22.22 29.20
N GLN A 19 -20.72 23.18 29.69
CA GLN A 19 -21.82 22.88 30.58
C GLN A 19 -22.68 21.75 30.01
N LYS A 20 -22.80 20.65 30.75
CA LYS A 20 -23.63 19.45 30.56
C LYS A 20 -24.23 19.24 29.15
N LYS A 21 -23.40 18.84 28.20
CA LYS A 21 -23.90 18.33 26.91
C LYS A 21 -24.30 16.87 27.09
N ASP A 22 -25.50 16.50 26.67
CA ASP A 22 -25.95 15.11 26.70
C ASP A 22 -25.24 14.29 25.60
N TYR A 23 -24.36 13.38 25.99
CA TYR A 23 -23.65 12.46 25.11
C TYR A 23 -24.36 11.09 24.97
N SER A 24 -25.59 10.95 25.48
CA SER A 24 -26.31 9.68 25.46
C SER A 24 -26.48 9.10 24.05
N LYS A 25 -26.82 9.93 23.07
CA LYS A 25 -26.95 9.52 21.66
C LYS A 25 -25.63 9.01 21.08
N ILE A 26 -24.51 9.63 21.45
CA ILE A 26 -23.16 9.27 20.98
C ILE A 26 -22.74 7.93 21.59
N LYS A 27 -22.95 7.74 22.91
CA LYS A 27 -22.68 6.48 23.60
C LYS A 27 -23.59 5.36 23.10
N ALA A 28 -24.88 5.66 22.79
CA ALA A 28 -25.80 4.70 22.19
C ALA A 28 -25.37 4.28 20.77
N LYS A 29 -24.93 5.23 19.93
CA LYS A 29 -24.36 4.93 18.62
C LYS A 29 -23.15 4.02 18.72
N PHE A 30 -22.22 4.34 19.61
CA PHE A 30 -21.03 3.52 19.86
C PHE A 30 -21.40 2.09 20.24
N LYS A 31 -22.35 1.91 21.18
CA LYS A 31 -22.85 0.60 21.58
C LYS A 31 -23.43 -0.16 20.39
N SER A 32 -24.28 0.47 19.59
CA SER A 32 -24.87 -0.14 18.38
C SER A 32 -23.81 -0.62 17.38
N MET A 33 -22.71 0.13 17.20
CA MET A 33 -21.60 -0.28 16.34
C MET A 33 -20.94 -1.58 16.85
N PHE A 34 -20.71 -1.68 18.15
CA PHE A 34 -20.14 -2.89 18.77
C PHE A 34 -21.09 -4.08 18.73
N ASP A 35 -22.40 -3.86 18.92
CA ASP A 35 -23.43 -4.90 18.78
C ASP A 35 -23.50 -5.42 17.32
N ASN A 36 -23.44 -4.53 16.33
CA ASN A 36 -23.39 -4.92 14.91
C ASN A 36 -22.14 -5.73 14.56
N ARG A 37 -20.99 -5.37 15.14
CA ARG A 37 -19.73 -6.11 14.98
C ARG A 37 -19.82 -7.54 15.48
N GLN A 38 -20.65 -7.83 16.49
CA GLN A 38 -20.75 -9.15 17.12
C GLN A 38 -21.02 -10.27 16.12
N LYS A 39 -21.68 -9.97 14.99
CA LYS A 39 -21.95 -10.93 13.91
C LYS A 39 -20.69 -11.49 13.24
N TYR A 40 -19.58 -10.77 13.30
CA TYR A 40 -18.32 -11.13 12.68
C TYR A 40 -17.33 -11.81 13.63
N ILE A 41 -17.51 -11.62 14.95
CA ILE A 41 -16.55 -12.07 15.99
C ILE A 41 -16.29 -13.57 15.93
N SER A 42 -17.34 -14.39 15.78
CA SER A 42 -17.18 -15.84 15.71
C SER A 42 -16.25 -16.26 14.55
N ARG A 43 -16.47 -15.67 13.38
CA ARG A 43 -15.65 -15.98 12.20
C ARG A 43 -14.21 -15.49 12.35
N TRP A 44 -14.00 -14.31 12.91
CA TRP A 44 -12.64 -13.81 13.15
C TRP A 44 -11.89 -14.66 14.20
N LYS A 45 -12.59 -15.15 15.23
CA LYS A 45 -12.03 -16.12 16.19
C LYS A 45 -11.64 -17.44 15.49
N ASP A 46 -12.47 -17.94 14.60
CA ASP A 46 -12.15 -19.13 13.81
C ASP A 46 -10.92 -18.92 12.92
N ILE A 47 -10.81 -17.76 12.25
CA ILE A 47 -9.63 -17.42 11.45
C ILE A 47 -8.39 -17.38 12.34
N ARG A 48 -8.45 -16.71 13.49
CA ARG A 48 -7.34 -16.70 14.45
C ARG A 48 -6.94 -18.12 14.83
N ASP A 49 -7.89 -18.92 15.30
CA ASP A 49 -7.62 -20.23 15.89
C ASP A 49 -7.07 -21.26 14.89
N TYR A 50 -7.42 -21.16 13.60
CA TYR A 50 -7.02 -22.14 12.57
C TYR A 50 -5.95 -21.64 11.60
N GLN A 51 -5.69 -20.32 11.54
CA GLN A 51 -4.78 -19.73 10.55
C GLN A 51 -3.77 -18.75 11.15
N LEU A 52 -4.21 -17.81 12.03
CA LEU A 52 -3.45 -16.63 12.44
C LEU A 52 -3.38 -16.50 13.97
N PRO A 53 -2.76 -17.46 14.68
CA PRO A 53 -2.85 -17.58 16.14
C PRO A 53 -2.20 -16.42 16.92
N PHE A 54 -1.38 -15.61 16.26
CA PHE A 54 -0.65 -14.50 16.89
C PHE A 54 -1.32 -13.14 16.64
N LEU A 55 -2.43 -13.09 15.90
CA LEU A 55 -3.14 -11.87 15.55
C LEU A 55 -4.54 -11.85 16.16
N GLY A 56 -5.11 -10.62 16.27
CA GLY A 56 -6.47 -10.40 16.77
C GLY A 56 -6.57 -10.49 18.30
N VAL A 57 -7.35 -9.56 18.86
CA VAL A 57 -7.66 -9.46 20.30
C VAL A 57 -9.17 -9.41 20.46
N PHE A 58 -9.78 -10.51 20.91
CA PHE A 58 -11.25 -10.65 20.94
C PHE A 58 -11.83 -10.75 22.35
N ASP A 59 -11.02 -11.04 23.32
CA ASP A 59 -11.47 -11.23 24.70
C ASP A 59 -11.23 -9.96 25.50
N ASP A 60 -12.09 -9.68 26.47
CA ASP A 60 -11.96 -8.53 27.38
C ASP A 60 -10.70 -8.63 28.26
N GLU A 61 -10.20 -9.84 28.44
CA GLU A 61 -8.91 -10.09 29.08
C GLU A 61 -7.81 -9.92 28.03
N GLN A 62 -7.10 -8.80 28.11
CA GLN A 62 -5.91 -8.53 27.30
C GLN A 62 -4.73 -9.33 27.82
N ASP A 63 -4.86 -10.65 27.91
CA ASP A 63 -3.71 -11.52 28.16
C ASP A 63 -2.91 -11.67 26.85
N GLN A 64 -1.95 -10.78 26.68
CA GLN A 64 -1.04 -10.79 25.52
C GLN A 64 -0.11 -12.01 25.53
N SER A 65 -0.03 -12.74 26.64
CA SER A 65 0.78 -13.97 26.75
C SER A 65 0.07 -15.20 26.19
N LYS A 66 -1.26 -15.14 26.01
CA LYS A 66 -2.06 -16.26 25.52
C LYS A 66 -1.83 -16.48 24.04
N VAL A 67 -1.30 -17.63 23.69
CA VAL A 67 -1.08 -18.07 22.31
C VAL A 67 -2.18 -19.09 21.94
N TYR A 68 -2.78 -18.90 20.77
CA TYR A 68 -3.91 -19.70 20.29
C TYR A 68 -3.44 -20.76 19.29
N THR A 69 -2.49 -21.60 19.68
CA THR A 69 -1.88 -22.64 18.82
C THR A 69 -2.47 -24.03 18.99
N ASP A 70 -3.40 -24.22 19.92
CA ASP A 70 -3.94 -25.56 20.25
C ASP A 70 -4.61 -26.27 19.06
N LYS A 71 -5.08 -25.51 18.06
CA LYS A 71 -5.73 -26.04 16.86
C LYS A 71 -4.81 -26.02 15.62
N ILE A 72 -3.57 -25.55 15.78
CA ILE A 72 -2.60 -25.42 14.67
C ILE A 72 -1.67 -26.62 14.66
N ASN A 73 -1.81 -27.48 13.66
CA ASN A 73 -0.93 -28.61 13.39
C ASN A 73 -0.02 -28.35 12.18
N ASN A 74 -0.40 -27.38 11.31
CA ASN A 74 0.36 -26.97 10.14
C ASN A 74 0.36 -25.45 10.00
N GLY A 75 1.55 -24.86 9.79
CA GLY A 75 1.77 -23.41 9.78
C GLY A 75 1.66 -22.73 8.41
N VAL A 76 1.25 -23.43 7.35
CA VAL A 76 1.21 -22.88 5.98
C VAL A 76 0.39 -21.60 5.87
N ALA A 77 -0.74 -21.49 6.57
CA ALA A 77 -1.58 -20.28 6.53
C ALA A 77 -0.86 -19.07 7.17
N TRP A 78 -0.15 -19.29 8.27
CA TRP A 78 0.66 -18.24 8.90
C TRP A 78 1.82 -17.77 8.01
N GLU A 79 2.58 -18.71 7.43
CA GLU A 79 3.63 -18.43 6.45
C GLU A 79 3.09 -17.64 5.25
N SER A 80 1.95 -18.07 4.71
CA SER A 80 1.28 -17.39 3.58
C SER A 80 0.85 -15.96 3.94
N CYS A 81 0.42 -15.72 5.18
CA CYS A 81 0.09 -14.39 5.68
C CYS A 81 1.34 -13.48 5.73
N GLN A 82 2.47 -13.99 6.20
CA GLN A 82 3.73 -13.25 6.23
C GLN A 82 4.22 -12.89 4.81
N ILE A 83 4.15 -13.84 3.88
CA ILE A 83 4.49 -13.61 2.47
C ILE A 83 3.56 -12.56 1.86
N PHE A 84 2.25 -12.67 2.11
CA PHE A 84 1.27 -11.68 1.64
C PHE A 84 1.58 -10.27 2.16
N ALA A 85 1.77 -10.11 3.48
CA ALA A 85 2.04 -8.80 4.07
C ALA A 85 3.35 -8.17 3.56
N SER A 86 4.41 -8.99 3.47
CA SER A 86 5.71 -8.55 2.94
C SER A 86 5.63 -8.22 1.45
N GLY A 87 4.88 -9.02 0.69
CA GLY A 87 4.65 -8.80 -0.73
C GLY A 87 3.84 -7.54 -1.03
N VAL A 88 2.77 -7.29 -0.26
CA VAL A 88 2.02 -6.04 -0.38
C VAL A 88 2.89 -4.84 0.01
N MET A 89 3.70 -4.96 1.06
CA MET A 89 4.61 -3.88 1.48
C MET A 89 5.66 -3.59 0.41
N SER A 90 6.34 -4.60 -0.12
CA SER A 90 7.35 -4.43 -1.18
C SER A 90 6.74 -3.92 -2.48
N GLY A 91 5.50 -4.29 -2.77
CA GLY A 91 4.78 -3.90 -3.97
C GLY A 91 4.14 -2.52 -3.93
N MET A 92 3.67 -2.05 -2.76
CA MET A 92 2.91 -0.79 -2.64
C MET A 92 3.65 0.30 -1.87
N THR A 93 4.33 -0.04 -0.77
CA THR A 93 4.99 0.91 0.13
C THR A 93 6.43 0.51 0.47
N PRO A 94 7.30 0.27 -0.55
CA PRO A 94 8.67 -0.13 -0.31
C PRO A 94 9.46 0.95 0.43
N PRO A 95 10.18 0.63 1.52
CA PRO A 95 10.95 1.63 2.27
C PRO A 95 12.21 2.10 1.52
N SER A 96 12.70 1.33 0.53
CA SER A 96 13.96 1.57 -0.17
C SER A 96 13.85 2.48 -1.39
N ARG A 97 12.62 2.75 -1.86
CA ARG A 97 12.38 3.56 -3.07
C ARG A 97 11.10 4.39 -2.93
N LYS A 98 10.98 5.44 -3.75
CA LYS A 98 9.77 6.24 -3.86
C LYS A 98 8.61 5.37 -4.39
N TRP A 99 7.41 5.51 -3.80
CA TRP A 99 6.23 4.73 -4.16
C TRP A 99 5.02 5.60 -4.52
N PHE A 100 5.08 6.90 -4.27
CA PHE A 100 4.11 7.90 -4.74
C PHE A 100 4.84 9.16 -5.20
N LYS A 101 4.12 9.99 -5.93
CA LYS A 101 4.52 11.31 -6.39
C LYS A 101 3.38 12.28 -6.18
N LEU A 102 3.69 13.51 -5.82
CA LEU A 102 2.72 14.60 -5.78
C LEU A 102 2.65 15.26 -7.15
N THR A 103 1.44 15.45 -7.68
CA THR A 103 1.18 16.11 -8.97
C THR A 103 -0.09 16.94 -8.87
N LEU A 104 -0.50 17.59 -9.96
CA LEU A 104 -1.76 18.31 -10.09
C LEU A 104 -2.65 17.62 -11.11
N GLU A 105 -3.97 17.82 -11.03
CA GLU A 105 -4.90 17.35 -12.06
C GLU A 105 -4.66 18.03 -13.41
N ASN A 106 -4.28 19.32 -13.37
CA ASN A 106 -3.95 20.07 -14.57
C ASN A 106 -2.52 19.74 -15.03
N VAL A 107 -2.43 19.02 -16.16
CA VAL A 107 -1.17 18.52 -16.73
C VAL A 107 -0.23 19.68 -17.13
N GLU A 108 -0.77 20.79 -17.65
CA GLU A 108 0.03 21.95 -18.08
C GLU A 108 0.69 22.64 -16.88
N LEU A 109 -0.04 22.81 -15.77
CA LEU A 109 0.50 23.37 -14.53
C LEU A 109 1.47 22.40 -13.84
N ALA A 110 1.20 21.09 -13.91
CA ALA A 110 2.11 20.06 -13.39
C ALA A 110 3.45 20.03 -14.13
N ALA A 111 3.46 20.41 -15.42
CA ALA A 111 4.68 20.51 -16.23
C ALA A 111 5.48 21.81 -15.99
N ASN A 112 4.92 22.79 -15.26
CA ASN A 112 5.65 24.01 -14.90
C ASN A 112 6.79 23.67 -13.94
N SER A 113 8.03 24.04 -14.30
CA SER A 113 9.23 23.69 -13.56
C SER A 113 9.21 24.15 -12.08
N LYS A 114 8.72 25.37 -11.81
CA LYS A 114 8.64 25.92 -10.45
C LYS A 114 7.63 25.16 -9.59
N VAL A 115 6.47 24.83 -10.17
CA VAL A 115 5.43 24.04 -9.47
C VAL A 115 5.92 22.62 -9.21
N ALA A 116 6.55 21.99 -10.19
CA ALA A 116 7.11 20.66 -10.07
C ALA A 116 8.21 20.59 -8.99
N GLU A 117 9.06 21.61 -8.87
CA GLU A 117 10.10 21.72 -7.85
C GLU A 117 9.50 21.80 -6.45
N VAL A 118 8.50 22.65 -6.24
CA VAL A 118 7.79 22.78 -4.95
C VAL A 118 7.12 21.47 -4.55
N LEU A 119 6.50 20.75 -5.48
CA LEU A 119 5.88 19.46 -5.20
C LEU A 119 6.91 18.36 -4.88
N ASP A 120 8.06 18.34 -5.59
CA ASP A 120 9.17 17.39 -5.30
C ASP A 120 9.79 17.65 -3.92
N ASP A 121 10.00 18.91 -3.55
CA ASP A 121 10.51 19.28 -2.22
C ASP A 121 9.56 18.83 -1.09
N ARG A 122 8.26 19.05 -1.25
CA ARG A 122 7.25 18.60 -0.28
C ARG A 122 7.18 17.08 -0.21
N GLU A 123 7.27 16.40 -1.36
CA GLU A 123 7.35 14.94 -1.46
C GLU A 123 8.56 14.39 -0.70
N GLN A 124 9.75 14.98 -0.89
CA GLN A 124 10.97 14.57 -0.18
C GLN A 124 10.83 14.71 1.33
N ILE A 125 10.19 15.79 1.80
CA ILE A 125 9.91 15.99 3.23
C ILE A 125 8.97 14.91 3.77
N LEU A 126 7.92 14.54 3.02
CA LEU A 126 7.02 13.45 3.39
C LEU A 126 7.78 12.13 3.52
N TYR A 127 8.63 11.78 2.55
CA TYR A 127 9.46 10.57 2.64
C TYR A 127 10.41 10.58 3.82
N ALA A 128 11.03 11.72 4.10
CA ALA A 128 11.90 11.89 5.27
C ALA A 128 11.14 11.67 6.59
N VAL A 129 9.90 12.17 6.69
CA VAL A 129 9.03 11.97 7.85
C VAL A 129 8.60 10.50 7.96
N PHE A 130 8.20 9.85 6.87
CA PHE A 130 7.86 8.42 6.88
C PHE A 130 9.06 7.57 7.30
N ALA A 131 10.25 7.84 6.79
CA ALA A 131 11.47 7.11 7.14
C ALA A 131 11.90 7.33 8.60
N LYS A 132 11.73 8.55 9.14
CA LYS A 132 12.08 8.89 10.52
C LYS A 132 11.05 8.40 11.53
N SER A 133 9.78 8.29 11.13
CA SER A 133 8.69 7.83 11.98
C SER A 133 8.63 6.30 12.06
N ASN A 134 7.61 5.79 12.73
CA ASN A 134 7.32 4.36 12.80
C ASN A 134 6.43 3.85 11.63
N PHE A 135 6.30 4.62 10.54
CA PHE A 135 5.37 4.32 9.44
C PHE A 135 5.55 2.91 8.88
N TYR A 136 6.75 2.57 8.40
CA TYR A 136 7.01 1.30 7.72
C TYR A 136 6.76 0.06 8.61
N ASN A 137 7.10 0.15 9.89
CA ASN A 137 6.79 -0.92 10.84
C ASN A 137 5.28 -1.06 11.06
N THR A 138 4.57 0.06 11.20
CA THR A 138 3.14 0.07 11.47
C THR A 138 2.32 -0.36 10.25
N VAL A 139 2.73 0.06 9.04
CA VAL A 139 2.04 -0.35 7.80
C VAL A 139 2.20 -1.85 7.55
N HIS A 140 3.37 -2.43 7.85
CA HIS A 140 3.56 -3.88 7.78
C HIS A 140 2.62 -4.62 8.75
N GLN A 141 2.51 -4.14 10.01
CA GLN A 141 1.54 -4.69 10.98
C GLN A 141 0.11 -4.60 10.46
N THR A 142 -0.25 -3.49 9.81
CA THR A 142 -1.57 -3.30 9.21
C THR A 142 -1.80 -4.30 8.07
N TYR A 143 -0.81 -4.57 7.22
CA TYR A 143 -0.91 -5.59 6.18
C TYR A 143 -0.99 -7.02 6.74
N MET A 144 -0.38 -7.31 7.89
CA MET A 144 -0.55 -8.58 8.59
C MET A 144 -1.99 -8.81 9.09
N GLU A 145 -2.71 -7.76 9.47
CA GLU A 145 -4.13 -7.82 9.89
C GLU A 145 -5.13 -7.86 8.71
N LEU A 146 -4.70 -7.43 7.51
CA LEU A 146 -5.55 -7.34 6.32
C LEU A 146 -6.21 -8.67 5.90
N PRO A 147 -5.63 -9.86 6.10
CA PRO A 147 -6.27 -11.13 5.84
C PRO A 147 -7.60 -11.36 6.58
N PHE A 148 -7.84 -10.69 7.72
CA PHE A 148 -9.15 -10.68 8.37
C PHE A 148 -10.22 -9.90 7.60
N GLY A 149 -9.79 -9.04 6.64
CA GLY A 149 -10.65 -8.25 5.77
C GLY A 149 -10.49 -6.75 5.88
N GLN A 150 -10.06 -6.24 7.04
CA GLN A 150 -9.82 -4.82 7.29
C GLN A 150 -8.79 -4.60 8.40
N ALA A 151 -8.07 -3.49 8.29
CA ALA A 151 -7.06 -3.08 9.26
C ALA A 151 -6.99 -1.54 9.36
N PRO A 152 -7.46 -0.94 10.46
CA PRO A 152 -7.38 0.49 10.68
C PRO A 152 -6.02 0.90 11.24
N MET A 153 -5.56 2.09 10.83
CA MET A 153 -4.36 2.73 11.34
C MET A 153 -4.65 4.18 11.69
N SER A 154 -4.25 4.66 12.86
CA SER A 154 -4.36 6.08 13.19
C SER A 154 -3.08 6.85 12.85
N ILE A 155 -3.28 8.15 12.54
CA ILE A 155 -2.24 9.10 12.20
C ILE A 155 -2.38 10.29 13.16
N MET A 156 -1.44 10.42 14.07
CA MET A 156 -1.46 11.46 15.10
C MET A 156 -0.21 12.34 15.03
N PRO A 157 -0.34 13.64 15.30
CA PRO A 157 0.83 14.52 15.39
C PRO A 157 1.73 14.08 16.56
N ASP A 158 3.04 14.09 16.34
CA ASP A 158 4.06 13.78 17.36
C ASP A 158 5.12 14.87 17.40
N ALA A 159 5.40 15.38 18.60
CA ALA A 159 6.32 16.49 18.80
C ALA A 159 7.79 16.15 18.45
N LYS A 160 8.18 14.89 18.45
CA LYS A 160 9.57 14.46 18.21
C LYS A 160 9.85 14.11 16.76
N VAL A 161 8.90 13.40 16.13
CA VAL A 161 9.08 12.85 14.78
C VAL A 161 8.14 13.44 13.73
N GLY A 162 7.27 14.38 14.15
CA GLY A 162 6.25 15.03 13.32
C GLY A 162 4.95 14.25 13.31
N VAL A 163 4.96 12.95 13.01
CA VAL A 163 3.76 12.10 12.92
C VAL A 163 4.04 10.73 13.52
N ARG A 164 3.07 10.18 14.24
CA ARG A 164 3.07 8.82 14.80
C ARG A 164 1.91 8.02 14.24
N PHE A 165 2.21 6.78 13.86
CA PHE A 165 1.25 5.81 13.33
C PHE A 165 0.97 4.72 14.36
N THR A 166 -0.29 4.23 14.40
CA THR A 166 -0.66 3.11 15.29
C THR A 166 -1.67 2.22 14.58
N SER A 167 -1.33 0.94 14.38
CA SER A 167 -2.23 -0.08 13.87
C SER A 167 -3.08 -0.64 15.01
N TYR A 168 -4.32 -0.99 14.72
CA TYR A 168 -5.26 -1.54 15.71
C TYR A 168 -5.63 -2.96 15.35
N PRO A 169 -5.38 -3.94 16.26
CA PRO A 169 -5.69 -5.33 16.00
C PRO A 169 -7.20 -5.55 15.88
N ILE A 170 -7.58 -6.52 15.04
CA ILE A 170 -8.96 -6.96 14.87
C ILE A 170 -9.54 -7.37 16.22
N GLY A 171 -10.81 -7.06 16.45
CA GLY A 171 -11.51 -7.33 17.71
C GLY A 171 -11.54 -6.15 18.68
N THR A 172 -10.61 -5.18 18.59
CA THR A 172 -10.57 -4.02 19.50
C THR A 172 -11.39 -2.82 19.03
N TYR A 173 -11.85 -2.82 17.79
CA TYR A 173 -12.54 -1.69 17.16
C TYR A 173 -13.87 -2.08 16.52
N ALA A 174 -14.70 -1.10 16.22
CA ALA A 174 -15.91 -1.21 15.42
C ALA A 174 -15.94 -0.10 14.35
N LEU A 175 -16.51 -0.42 13.19
CA LEU A 175 -16.54 0.44 12.00
C LEU A 175 -17.99 0.68 11.56
N GLU A 176 -18.24 1.86 10.97
CA GLU A 176 -19.50 2.18 10.30
C GLU A 176 -19.22 3.01 9.05
N CYS A 177 -19.94 2.70 7.97
CA CYS A 177 -19.83 3.42 6.70
C CYS A 177 -20.83 4.57 6.60
N GLY A 178 -20.47 5.56 5.82
CA GLY A 178 -21.42 6.54 5.28
C GLY A 178 -22.33 5.96 4.20
N SER A 179 -23.23 6.78 3.69
CA SER A 179 -24.13 6.40 2.59
C SER A 179 -23.44 6.07 1.28
N ASN A 180 -22.25 6.55 1.08
CA ASN A 180 -21.39 6.29 -0.09
C ASN A 180 -20.54 5.00 0.02
N GLY A 181 -20.60 4.29 1.16
CA GLY A 181 -19.82 3.07 1.39
C GLY A 181 -18.42 3.28 1.96
N ASP A 182 -17.97 4.54 2.10
CA ASP A 182 -16.69 4.85 2.75
C ASP A 182 -16.80 4.75 4.26
N VAL A 183 -15.80 4.20 4.92
CA VAL A 183 -15.77 4.14 6.38
C VAL A 183 -15.44 5.53 6.92
N ASN A 184 -16.41 6.12 7.60
CA ASN A 184 -16.29 7.47 8.17
C ASN A 184 -16.49 7.52 9.69
N THR A 185 -16.75 6.38 10.30
CA THR A 185 -16.95 6.28 11.76
C THR A 185 -16.16 5.12 12.31
N PHE A 186 -15.35 5.40 13.32
CA PHE A 186 -14.44 4.46 13.98
C PHE A 186 -14.67 4.49 15.48
N GLY A 187 -14.91 3.36 16.11
CA GLY A 187 -15.03 3.19 17.56
C GLY A 187 -13.98 2.21 18.08
N ARG A 188 -13.34 2.49 19.21
CA ARG A 188 -12.36 1.62 19.84
C ARG A 188 -12.62 1.48 21.32
N LYS A 189 -12.43 0.26 21.86
CA LYS A 189 -12.34 -0.02 23.30
C LYS A 189 -10.94 -0.51 23.63
N TYR A 190 -10.38 0.02 24.70
CA TYR A 190 -9.06 -0.41 25.21
C TYR A 190 -8.93 -0.12 26.70
N ARG A 191 -8.01 -0.79 27.38
CA ARG A 191 -7.81 -0.63 28.83
C ARG A 191 -6.65 0.33 29.09
N MET A 192 -6.84 1.19 30.09
CA MET A 192 -5.76 2.04 30.65
C MET A 192 -5.79 1.95 32.17
N THR A 193 -4.63 2.07 32.79
CA THR A 193 -4.55 2.23 34.26
C THR A 193 -5.00 3.63 34.68
N ALA A 194 -5.37 3.81 35.95
CA ALA A 194 -5.75 5.12 36.44
C ALA A 194 -4.62 6.15 36.29
N ASP A 195 -3.36 5.74 36.50
CA ASP A 195 -2.20 6.61 36.31
C ASP A 195 -2.05 7.06 34.86
N GLN A 196 -2.19 6.14 33.89
CA GLN A 196 -2.16 6.48 32.46
C GLN A 196 -3.31 7.43 32.05
N LEU A 197 -4.50 7.24 32.65
CA LEU A 197 -5.65 8.11 32.38
C LEU A 197 -5.39 9.54 32.88
N VAL A 198 -4.83 9.69 34.08
CA VAL A 198 -4.52 10.99 34.66
C VAL A 198 -3.38 11.67 33.88
N GLU A 199 -2.38 10.91 33.44
CA GLU A 199 -1.26 11.42 32.62
C GLU A 199 -1.75 11.94 31.25
N GLU A 200 -2.60 11.16 30.56
CA GLU A 200 -3.05 11.47 29.19
C GLU A 200 -4.16 12.55 29.16
N PHE A 201 -5.14 12.48 30.07
CA PHE A 201 -6.33 13.34 30.02
C PHE A 201 -6.36 14.43 31.08
N GLY A 202 -5.54 14.32 32.11
CA GLY A 202 -5.52 15.21 33.25
C GLY A 202 -6.46 14.76 34.37
N TYR A 203 -6.10 15.03 35.64
CA TYR A 203 -6.86 14.62 36.82
C TYR A 203 -8.30 15.15 36.81
N ASP A 204 -8.50 16.43 36.43
CA ASP A 204 -9.83 17.07 36.47
C ASP A 204 -10.84 16.44 35.49
N ALA A 205 -10.37 15.95 34.35
CA ALA A 205 -11.21 15.32 33.31
C ALA A 205 -11.62 13.89 33.67
N CYS A 206 -10.94 13.26 34.62
CA CYS A 206 -11.21 11.88 35.00
C CYS A 206 -12.48 11.75 35.85
N PRO A 207 -13.29 10.67 35.65
CA PRO A 207 -14.41 10.34 36.52
C PRO A 207 -13.99 10.06 37.96
N ASP A 208 -14.90 10.23 38.92
CA ASP A 208 -14.61 10.06 40.36
C ASP A 208 -14.06 8.68 40.70
N LYS A 209 -14.48 7.62 40.01
CA LYS A 209 -13.95 6.25 40.20
C LYS A 209 -12.44 6.17 39.88
N VAL A 210 -12.00 6.84 38.80
CA VAL A 210 -10.59 6.89 38.40
C VAL A 210 -9.78 7.73 39.39
N LYS A 211 -10.33 8.89 39.80
CA LYS A 211 -9.68 9.78 40.80
C LYS A 211 -9.42 9.06 42.11
N ARG A 212 -10.43 8.34 42.63
CA ARG A 212 -10.29 7.56 43.86
C ARG A 212 -9.20 6.48 43.73
N ALA A 213 -9.16 5.74 42.61
CA ALA A 213 -8.15 4.71 42.37
C ALA A 213 -6.74 5.30 42.30
N TYR A 214 -6.61 6.50 41.73
CA TYR A 214 -5.35 7.25 41.68
C TYR A 214 -4.92 7.75 43.07
N ASP A 215 -5.84 8.38 43.82
CA ASP A 215 -5.58 8.96 45.15
C ASP A 215 -5.27 7.88 46.21
N ASP A 216 -5.90 6.69 46.09
CA ASP A 216 -5.65 5.53 46.97
C ASP A 216 -4.29 4.85 46.74
N GLY A 217 -3.46 5.36 45.82
CA GLY A 217 -2.17 4.74 45.44
C GLY A 217 -2.29 3.43 44.68
N LYS A 218 -3.47 3.07 44.18
CA LYS A 218 -3.76 1.87 43.38
C LYS A 218 -3.81 2.15 41.88
N GLY A 219 -3.29 3.30 41.45
CA GLY A 219 -3.37 3.80 40.09
C GLY A 219 -2.87 2.81 39.05
N ASN A 220 -1.74 2.13 39.31
CA ASN A 220 -1.18 1.12 38.42
C ASN A 220 -1.93 -0.23 38.40
N ALA A 221 -2.63 -0.58 39.50
CA ALA A 221 -3.33 -1.84 39.63
C ALA A 221 -4.78 -1.77 39.10
N SER A 222 -5.37 -0.58 39.09
CA SER A 222 -6.77 -0.35 38.69
C SER A 222 -6.84 -0.01 37.22
N THR A 223 -7.47 -0.87 36.40
CA THR A 223 -7.66 -0.68 34.97
C THR A 223 -9.10 -0.33 34.63
N PHE A 224 -9.27 0.60 33.71
CA PHE A 224 -10.56 1.08 33.22
C PHE A 224 -10.64 0.93 31.72
N VAL A 225 -11.86 0.61 31.22
CA VAL A 225 -12.12 0.53 29.76
C VAL A 225 -12.36 1.94 29.24
N VAL A 226 -11.52 2.37 28.32
CA VAL A 226 -11.66 3.64 27.61
C VAL A 226 -12.33 3.38 26.27
N CYS A 227 -13.36 4.16 26.00
CA CYS A 227 -14.07 4.20 24.72
C CYS A 227 -13.59 5.43 23.95
N TRP A 228 -13.26 5.24 22.70
CA TRP A 228 -12.90 6.31 21.76
C TRP A 228 -13.75 6.21 20.51
N LEU A 229 -14.38 7.31 20.13
CA LEU A 229 -15.21 7.41 18.93
C LEU A 229 -14.74 8.57 18.06
N VAL A 230 -14.50 8.29 16.78
CA VAL A 230 -14.26 9.29 15.74
C VAL A 230 -15.39 9.18 14.71
N MET A 231 -16.04 10.30 14.40
CA MET A 231 -17.17 10.34 13.47
C MET A 231 -17.29 11.72 12.80
N PRO A 232 -17.98 11.83 11.64
CA PRO A 232 -18.27 13.12 11.03
C PRO A 232 -19.03 14.05 11.99
N ASN A 233 -18.57 15.29 12.04
CA ASN A 233 -19.17 16.31 12.91
C ASN A 233 -20.34 17.00 12.21
N LYS A 234 -21.57 16.58 12.53
CA LYS A 234 -22.80 17.15 11.98
C LYS A 234 -23.19 18.49 12.62
N ASP A 235 -22.66 18.80 13.82
CA ASP A 235 -22.95 20.03 14.59
C ASP A 235 -21.97 21.16 14.30
N ARG A 236 -21.27 21.09 13.17
CA ARG A 236 -20.27 22.10 12.76
C ARG A 236 -20.94 23.46 12.53
N ASN A 237 -20.48 24.49 13.26
CA ASN A 237 -21.04 25.85 13.18
C ASN A 237 -20.14 26.88 12.49
N GLY A 238 -19.07 26.44 11.81
CA GLY A 238 -18.13 27.29 11.06
C GLY A 238 -17.20 28.15 11.91
N LYS A 239 -17.28 28.09 13.24
CA LYS A 239 -16.37 28.81 14.12
C LYS A 239 -15.04 28.06 14.25
N LEU A 240 -13.95 28.82 14.42
CA LEU A 240 -12.64 28.24 14.72
C LEU A 240 -12.64 27.52 16.08
N GLY A 241 -12.04 26.36 16.15
CA GLY A 241 -11.85 25.60 17.40
C GLY A 241 -11.96 24.09 17.19
N ASN A 242 -11.30 23.32 18.03
CA ASN A 242 -11.17 21.87 17.93
C ASN A 242 -12.51 21.11 17.84
N LYS A 243 -13.61 21.67 18.42
CA LYS A 243 -14.95 21.07 18.38
C LYS A 243 -15.69 21.30 17.06
N ASN A 244 -15.20 22.21 16.22
CA ASN A 244 -15.85 22.59 14.96
C ASN A 244 -15.13 21.98 13.74
N MET A 245 -14.14 21.11 13.97
CA MET A 245 -13.45 20.37 12.94
C MET A 245 -14.40 19.38 12.23
N PRO A 246 -14.11 18.99 10.97
CA PRO A 246 -14.94 18.07 10.18
C PRO A 246 -15.24 16.75 10.85
N TYR A 247 -14.26 16.22 11.60
CA TYR A 247 -14.42 14.95 12.33
C TYR A 247 -14.34 15.21 13.83
N SER A 248 -15.30 14.69 14.58
CA SER A 248 -15.36 14.78 16.05
C SER A 248 -14.64 13.57 16.66
N SER A 249 -13.81 13.80 17.68
CA SER A 249 -13.09 12.76 18.43
C SER A 249 -13.43 12.86 19.90
N ILE A 250 -14.05 11.81 20.44
CA ILE A 250 -14.60 11.81 21.80
C ILE A 250 -14.09 10.59 22.59
N TYR A 251 -13.59 10.87 23.80
CA TYR A 251 -13.08 9.84 24.73
C TYR A 251 -13.89 9.86 26.01
N TRP A 252 -14.23 8.67 26.52
CA TRP A 252 -14.89 8.49 27.82
C TRP A 252 -14.52 7.14 28.43
N VAL A 253 -14.75 6.99 29.75
CA VAL A 253 -14.65 5.69 30.43
C VAL A 253 -16.00 4.96 30.27
N GLU A 254 -16.00 3.67 29.94
CA GLU A 254 -17.22 2.91 29.62
C GLU A 254 -18.26 2.96 30.75
N GLU A 255 -17.80 2.86 31.99
CA GLU A 255 -18.65 2.88 33.18
C GLU A 255 -19.01 4.30 33.68
N SER A 256 -18.63 5.34 32.94
CA SER A 256 -18.92 6.73 33.35
C SER A 256 -20.35 7.14 33.05
N ASN A 257 -20.86 8.17 33.76
CA ASN A 257 -22.18 8.75 33.51
C ASN A 257 -22.28 9.32 32.08
N THR A 258 -23.50 9.55 31.61
CA THR A 258 -23.76 10.01 30.23
C THR A 258 -23.17 11.36 29.90
N ASP A 259 -23.00 12.22 30.88
CA ASP A 259 -22.44 13.57 30.78
C ASP A 259 -20.93 13.65 31.03
N GLU A 260 -20.32 12.56 31.51
CA GLU A 260 -18.88 12.50 31.78
C GLU A 260 -18.11 12.04 30.54
N ILE A 261 -17.19 12.89 30.09
CA ILE A 261 -16.24 12.60 29.00
C ILE A 261 -14.83 12.99 29.41
N LEU A 262 -13.83 12.25 28.92
CA LEU A 262 -12.42 12.56 29.15
C LEU A 262 -11.93 13.71 28.25
N ARG A 263 -12.25 13.64 26.98
CA ARG A 263 -11.85 14.66 26.00
C ARG A 263 -12.83 14.70 24.82
N HIS A 264 -13.15 15.92 24.35
CA HIS A 264 -13.84 16.16 23.10
C HIS A 264 -12.97 17.06 22.23
N SER A 265 -12.45 16.54 21.15
CA SER A 265 -11.61 17.21 20.16
C SER A 265 -12.09 16.88 18.75
N GLY A 266 -11.35 17.26 17.73
CA GLY A 266 -11.67 16.93 16.35
C GLY A 266 -10.43 16.82 15.48
N PHE A 267 -10.66 16.45 14.23
CA PHE A 267 -9.65 16.34 13.19
C PHE A 267 -10.13 17.07 11.93
N GLU A 268 -9.22 17.74 11.25
CA GLU A 268 -9.51 18.39 9.95
C GLU A 268 -9.68 17.35 8.85
N GLU A 269 -8.75 16.39 8.75
CA GLU A 269 -8.81 15.28 7.84
C GLU A 269 -9.21 13.99 8.55
N TRP A 270 -9.59 12.96 7.79
CA TRP A 270 -9.86 11.63 8.34
C TRP A 270 -8.60 11.05 9.00
N ALA A 271 -8.67 10.80 10.30
CA ALA A 271 -7.51 10.43 11.10
C ALA A 271 -7.25 8.92 11.16
N ILE A 272 -8.19 8.09 10.70
CA ILE A 272 -8.14 6.63 10.82
C ILE A 272 -8.36 5.98 9.44
N PRO A 273 -7.40 6.08 8.52
CA PRO A 273 -7.47 5.32 7.27
C PRO A 273 -7.59 3.82 7.55
N ILE A 274 -8.38 3.13 6.72
CA ILE A 274 -8.71 1.73 6.93
C ILE A 274 -8.38 0.96 5.66
N ALA A 275 -7.37 0.08 5.75
CA ALA A 275 -7.09 -0.88 4.71
C ALA A 275 -8.23 -1.90 4.67
N ARG A 276 -8.96 -2.02 3.54
CA ARG A 276 -9.97 -3.06 3.32
C ARG A 276 -9.59 -3.92 2.12
N HIS A 277 -9.72 -5.24 2.27
CA HIS A 277 -9.37 -6.18 1.19
C HIS A 277 -10.50 -6.25 0.15
N THR A 278 -11.58 -6.95 0.43
CA THR A 278 -12.73 -7.09 -0.47
C THR A 278 -14.00 -6.75 0.27
N THR A 279 -14.83 -5.88 -0.30
CA THR A 279 -16.13 -5.47 0.27
C THR A 279 -17.24 -5.93 -0.67
N HIS A 280 -18.35 -6.43 -0.13
CA HIS A 280 -19.49 -6.90 -0.89
C HIS A 280 -20.78 -6.11 -0.61
N ASP A 281 -20.76 -5.32 0.47
CA ASP A 281 -21.90 -4.56 0.94
C ASP A 281 -21.44 -3.19 1.47
N LEU A 282 -22.38 -2.39 1.93
CA LEU A 282 -22.11 -1.11 2.59
C LEU A 282 -21.66 -1.26 4.06
N SER A 283 -21.27 -2.47 4.49
CA SER A 283 -20.69 -2.65 5.82
C SER A 283 -19.24 -2.14 5.86
N GLY A 284 -18.83 -1.65 7.01
CA GLY A 284 -17.45 -1.21 7.23
C GLY A 284 -16.42 -2.35 7.21
N TYR A 285 -16.91 -3.62 7.15
CA TYR A 285 -16.10 -4.81 7.29
C TYR A 285 -15.87 -5.49 5.95
N GLY A 286 -14.59 -5.71 5.61
CA GLY A 286 -14.19 -6.46 4.43
C GLY A 286 -14.09 -7.97 4.69
N LYS A 287 -13.84 -8.72 3.62
CA LYS A 287 -13.46 -10.14 3.65
C LYS A 287 -12.08 -10.27 3.03
N GLY A 288 -11.13 -10.75 3.81
CA GLY A 288 -9.75 -10.94 3.36
C GLY A 288 -9.47 -12.36 2.88
N CYS A 289 -8.23 -12.60 2.48
CA CYS A 289 -7.77 -13.91 2.00
C CYS A 289 -7.98 -15.03 3.03
N ALA A 290 -7.86 -14.75 4.34
CA ALA A 290 -8.13 -15.74 5.39
C ALA A 290 -9.61 -16.22 5.41
N TRP A 291 -10.56 -15.38 4.98
CA TRP A 291 -11.95 -15.80 4.84
C TRP A 291 -12.12 -16.84 3.74
N PHE A 292 -11.44 -16.66 2.62
CA PHE A 292 -11.51 -17.56 1.47
C PHE A 292 -10.78 -18.88 1.74
N ALA A 293 -9.67 -18.83 2.50
CA ALA A 293 -8.88 -20.00 2.89
C ALA A 293 -9.47 -20.79 4.07
N GLN A 294 -10.53 -20.30 4.74
CA GLN A 294 -10.97 -20.84 6.04
C GLN A 294 -11.32 -22.32 6.02
N SER A 295 -12.05 -22.79 5.00
CA SER A 295 -12.45 -24.19 4.89
C SER A 295 -11.25 -25.11 4.63
N ASP A 296 -10.32 -24.65 3.80
CA ASP A 296 -9.10 -25.39 3.48
C ASP A 296 -8.17 -25.45 4.70
N ALA A 297 -8.04 -24.34 5.44
CA ALA A 297 -7.25 -24.31 6.65
C ALA A 297 -7.79 -25.25 7.74
N GLN A 298 -9.10 -25.27 7.97
CA GLN A 298 -9.72 -26.22 8.91
C GLN A 298 -9.51 -27.67 8.47
N MET A 299 -9.65 -27.97 7.16
CA MET A 299 -9.38 -29.28 6.60
C MET A 299 -7.93 -29.67 6.79
N LEU A 300 -6.98 -28.75 6.53
CA LEU A 300 -5.55 -29.01 6.69
C LEU A 300 -5.20 -29.39 8.13
N GLN A 301 -5.68 -28.60 9.11
CA GLN A 301 -5.41 -28.88 10.53
C GLN A 301 -5.95 -30.25 10.94
N LEU A 302 -7.13 -30.64 10.43
CA LEU A 302 -7.72 -31.94 10.72
C LEU A 302 -6.90 -33.07 10.07
N LEU A 303 -6.56 -32.94 8.79
CA LEU A 303 -5.76 -33.95 8.06
C LEU A 303 -4.40 -34.19 8.71
N GLU A 304 -3.70 -33.15 9.13
CA GLU A 304 -2.41 -33.27 9.83
C GLU A 304 -2.57 -33.99 11.17
N LYS A 305 -3.58 -33.64 11.96
CA LYS A 305 -3.88 -34.29 13.22
C LYS A 305 -4.21 -35.77 13.03
N ASP A 306 -5.06 -36.09 12.07
CA ASP A 306 -5.49 -37.45 11.79
C ASP A 306 -4.31 -38.28 11.26
N LEU A 307 -3.42 -37.68 10.42
CA LEU A 307 -2.21 -38.34 9.94
C LEU A 307 -1.26 -38.72 11.09
N VAL A 308 -1.01 -37.79 12.04
CA VAL A 308 -0.19 -38.06 13.21
C VAL A 308 -0.81 -39.18 14.04
N THR A 309 -2.12 -39.12 14.31
CA THR A 309 -2.85 -40.15 15.05
C THR A 309 -2.76 -41.52 14.36
N ALA A 310 -2.88 -41.54 13.04
CA ALA A 310 -2.79 -42.77 12.27
C ALA A 310 -1.37 -43.39 12.28
N ILE A 311 -0.34 -42.55 12.23
CA ILE A 311 1.04 -42.97 12.38
C ILE A 311 1.26 -43.52 13.79
N GLU A 312 0.77 -42.88 14.84
CA GLU A 312 0.85 -43.36 16.23
C GLU A 312 0.18 -44.71 16.38
N LEU A 313 -1.03 -44.90 15.84
CA LEU A 313 -1.74 -46.19 15.85
C LEU A 313 -1.04 -47.24 15.00
N GLY A 314 -0.33 -46.86 13.94
CA GLY A 314 0.51 -47.77 13.17
C GLY A 314 1.75 -48.26 13.91
N ILE A 315 2.37 -47.33 14.68
CA ILE A 315 3.59 -47.65 15.51
C ILE A 315 3.23 -48.39 16.80
N LYS A 316 2.12 -48.00 17.44
CA LYS A 316 1.65 -48.58 18.72
C LYS A 316 0.16 -48.92 18.61
N PRO A 317 -0.17 -50.00 17.84
CA PRO A 317 -1.56 -50.41 17.71
C PRO A 317 -2.10 -50.92 19.06
N PRO A 318 -3.41 -50.74 19.33
CA PRO A 318 -4.04 -51.41 20.43
C PRO A 318 -3.96 -52.91 20.21
N MET A 319 -3.50 -53.63 21.23
CA MET A 319 -3.23 -55.05 21.16
C MET A 319 -4.35 -55.86 21.85
N SER A 320 -4.71 -56.96 21.30
CA SER A 320 -5.52 -57.97 21.95
C SER A 320 -4.61 -59.14 22.40
N ALA A 321 -4.83 -59.63 23.58
CA ALA A 321 -4.18 -60.78 24.11
C ALA A 321 -5.26 -61.85 24.45
N THR A 322 -4.99 -63.11 24.12
CA THR A 322 -5.85 -64.21 24.57
C THR A 322 -5.69 -64.45 26.06
N SER A 323 -6.68 -65.12 26.70
CA SER A 323 -6.60 -65.46 28.11
C SER A 323 -5.40 -66.31 28.51
N ASP A 324 -4.74 -66.91 27.52
CA ASP A 324 -3.60 -67.83 27.71
C ASP A 324 -2.25 -67.08 27.73
N VAL A 325 -2.26 -65.76 27.80
CA VAL A 325 -1.06 -64.95 28.03
C VAL A 325 -0.73 -64.95 29.54
N ILE A 326 0.46 -65.39 29.85
CA ILE A 326 0.93 -65.51 31.26
C ILE A 326 1.56 -64.17 31.67
N GLY A 327 0.96 -63.49 32.64
CA GLY A 327 1.49 -62.25 33.14
C GLY A 327 1.11 -60.98 32.32
N SER A 328 2.00 -59.99 32.28
CA SER A 328 1.79 -58.74 31.55
C SER A 328 2.34 -58.79 30.13
N VAL A 329 1.59 -58.24 29.16
CA VAL A 329 2.06 -58.08 27.78
C VAL A 329 3.21 -57.06 27.76
N ASN A 330 4.36 -57.48 27.25
CA ASN A 330 5.54 -56.61 27.12
C ASN A 330 5.65 -56.03 25.73
N LEU A 331 5.32 -54.76 25.57
CA LEU A 331 5.29 -54.03 24.30
C LEU A 331 6.57 -53.22 24.01
N PHE A 332 7.64 -53.39 24.81
CA PHE A 332 8.93 -52.75 24.57
C PHE A 332 9.70 -53.45 23.42
N PRO A 333 10.47 -52.70 22.61
CA PRO A 333 11.36 -53.32 21.63
C PRO A 333 12.27 -54.35 22.24
N GLY A 334 12.22 -55.59 21.75
CA GLY A 334 12.96 -56.72 22.32
C GLY A 334 12.35 -57.34 23.58
N GLY A 335 11.16 -56.90 24.00
CA GLY A 335 10.43 -57.48 25.14
C GLY A 335 9.93 -58.89 24.80
N VAL A 336 9.95 -59.76 25.83
CA VAL A 336 9.44 -61.15 25.74
C VAL A 336 8.12 -61.22 26.51
N THR A 337 7.08 -61.71 25.86
CA THR A 337 5.78 -62.01 26.47
C THR A 337 5.63 -63.53 26.55
N GLU A 338 5.43 -64.10 27.73
CA GLU A 338 5.18 -65.51 27.91
C GLU A 338 3.73 -65.85 27.51
N VAL A 339 3.54 -66.85 26.68
CA VAL A 339 2.23 -67.35 26.24
C VAL A 339 2.17 -68.86 26.44
N ASP A 340 1.02 -69.39 26.87
CA ASP A 340 0.76 -70.83 26.88
C ASP A 340 0.41 -71.34 25.48
N THR A 341 0.26 -72.65 25.34
CA THR A 341 0.00 -73.30 24.05
C THR A 341 -1.26 -72.79 23.37
N GLY A 342 -1.06 -71.96 22.30
CA GLY A 342 -2.13 -71.30 21.57
C GLY A 342 -2.38 -69.82 21.88
N GLY A 343 -1.71 -69.26 22.92
CA GLY A 343 -1.78 -67.85 23.25
C GLY A 343 -1.23 -66.94 22.13
N LYS A 344 -1.90 -65.84 21.84
CA LYS A 344 -1.48 -64.84 20.84
C LYS A 344 -1.65 -63.46 21.35
N VAL A 345 -0.73 -62.61 20.97
CA VAL A 345 -0.81 -61.16 21.11
C VAL A 345 -0.83 -60.59 19.70
N GLU A 346 -1.95 -60.02 19.32
CA GLU A 346 -2.16 -59.53 17.93
C GLU A 346 -2.75 -58.11 17.98
N PRO A 347 -2.42 -57.23 17.00
CA PRO A 347 -3.09 -55.94 16.87
C PRO A 347 -4.59 -56.17 16.68
N ILE A 348 -5.46 -55.40 17.35
CA ILE A 348 -6.92 -55.48 17.21
C ILE A 348 -7.34 -55.11 15.81
N PHE A 349 -6.62 -54.18 15.18
CA PHE A 349 -6.81 -53.80 13.78
C PHE A 349 -5.48 -53.29 13.21
N ASN A 350 -5.29 -53.43 11.93
CA ASN A 350 -4.21 -52.82 11.19
C ASN A 350 -4.71 -51.57 10.51
N VAL A 351 -4.10 -50.44 10.80
CA VAL A 351 -4.40 -49.18 10.12
C VAL A 351 -3.70 -49.20 8.76
N GLY A 352 -4.40 -49.69 7.74
CA GLY A 352 -3.92 -49.70 6.35
C GLY A 352 -4.09 -48.34 5.68
N ILE A 353 -3.52 -47.29 6.23
CA ILE A 353 -3.62 -45.95 5.63
C ILE A 353 -2.56 -45.82 4.55
N ASP A 354 -2.98 -45.38 3.37
CA ASP A 354 -2.08 -44.94 2.31
C ASP A 354 -1.57 -43.53 2.64
N VAL A 355 -0.45 -43.48 3.36
CA VAL A 355 0.20 -42.24 3.80
C VAL A 355 0.54 -41.34 2.61
N ALA A 356 0.90 -41.92 1.44
CA ALA A 356 1.25 -41.14 0.27
C ALA A 356 0.06 -40.33 -0.28
N ASN A 357 -1.13 -40.97 -0.34
CA ASN A 357 -2.36 -40.28 -0.77
C ASN A 357 -2.80 -39.18 0.23
N VAL A 358 -2.62 -39.40 1.52
CA VAL A 358 -2.92 -38.38 2.54
C VAL A 358 -1.96 -37.21 2.40
N GLN A 359 -0.65 -37.46 2.22
CA GLN A 359 0.34 -36.42 2.01
C GLN A 359 0.06 -35.62 0.71
N ALA A 360 -0.30 -36.30 -0.38
CA ALA A 360 -0.69 -35.62 -1.62
C ALA A 360 -1.90 -34.70 -1.42
N LYS A 361 -2.88 -35.13 -0.60
CA LYS A 361 -4.04 -34.29 -0.26
C LYS A 361 -3.64 -33.09 0.60
N ILE A 362 -2.76 -33.27 1.58
CA ILE A 362 -2.21 -32.18 2.41
C ILE A 362 -1.48 -31.15 1.54
N GLN A 363 -0.66 -31.60 0.58
CA GLN A 363 0.02 -30.69 -0.36
C GLN A 363 -0.97 -29.90 -1.21
N PHE A 364 -1.97 -30.58 -1.77
CA PHE A 364 -3.01 -29.92 -2.58
C PHE A 364 -3.77 -28.84 -1.78
N VAL A 365 -4.16 -29.13 -0.52
CA VAL A 365 -4.85 -28.16 0.34
C VAL A 365 -3.91 -27.01 0.72
N SER A 366 -2.64 -27.30 1.00
CA SER A 366 -1.61 -26.29 1.29
C SER A 366 -1.41 -25.32 0.13
N GLU A 367 -1.37 -25.84 -1.11
CA GLU A 367 -1.28 -25.01 -2.31
C GLU A 367 -2.55 -24.17 -2.54
N SER A 368 -3.74 -24.70 -2.19
CA SER A 368 -4.99 -23.95 -2.22
C SER A 368 -4.96 -22.76 -1.27
N ILE A 369 -4.44 -22.95 -0.04
CA ILE A 369 -4.25 -21.89 0.94
C ILE A 369 -3.26 -20.84 0.42
N LYS A 370 -2.10 -21.26 -0.10
CA LYS A 370 -1.09 -20.34 -0.68
C LYS A 370 -1.69 -19.49 -1.81
N ARG A 371 -2.49 -20.09 -2.67
CA ARG A 371 -3.21 -19.36 -3.74
C ARG A 371 -4.23 -18.36 -3.19
N ALA A 372 -5.00 -18.74 -2.16
CA ALA A 372 -5.97 -17.84 -1.54
C ALA A 372 -5.29 -16.58 -0.94
N TYR A 373 -4.08 -16.72 -0.41
CA TYR A 373 -3.25 -15.61 0.07
C TYR A 373 -2.42 -14.93 -1.03
N SER A 374 -2.51 -15.38 -2.28
CA SER A 374 -1.67 -14.90 -3.39
C SER A 374 -0.17 -15.00 -3.11
N ALA A 375 0.24 -15.92 -2.24
CA ALA A 375 1.64 -16.11 -1.86
C ALA A 375 2.51 -16.48 -3.06
N ASP A 376 1.99 -17.29 -3.98
CA ASP A 376 2.69 -17.68 -5.22
C ASP A 376 3.08 -16.48 -6.08
N LEU A 377 2.23 -15.44 -6.12
CA LEU A 377 2.48 -14.22 -6.87
C LEU A 377 3.68 -13.47 -6.29
N PHE A 378 3.68 -13.28 -4.98
CA PHE A 378 4.75 -12.51 -4.31
C PHE A 378 6.08 -13.27 -4.34
N LEU A 379 6.08 -14.59 -4.18
CA LEU A 379 7.29 -15.41 -4.31
C LEU A 379 7.85 -15.43 -5.75
N MET A 380 7.00 -15.34 -6.78
CA MET A 380 7.48 -15.21 -8.16
C MET A 380 8.18 -13.87 -8.41
N LEU A 381 7.70 -12.79 -7.80
CA LEU A 381 8.31 -11.48 -7.91
C LEU A 381 9.72 -11.43 -7.28
N ASP A 382 9.92 -12.16 -6.19
CA ASP A 382 11.24 -12.27 -5.54
C ASP A 382 12.22 -13.17 -6.31
N ASN A 383 11.73 -14.18 -7.05
CA ASN A 383 12.55 -15.14 -7.78
C ASN A 383 12.85 -14.75 -9.24
N LEU A 384 12.64 -13.49 -9.63
CA LEU A 384 12.96 -12.97 -10.97
C LEU A 384 14.43 -13.19 -11.40
N ASP A 385 15.34 -13.42 -10.46
CA ASP A 385 16.76 -13.69 -10.70
C ASP A 385 17.10 -15.17 -11.03
N ALA A 386 16.15 -16.09 -10.90
CA ALA A 386 16.40 -17.52 -11.13
C ALA A 386 16.22 -17.92 -12.62
N GLY A 387 17.16 -17.61 -13.42
CA GLY A 387 17.59 -17.94 -14.78
C GLY A 387 16.92 -19.00 -15.66
N GLN A 388 15.70 -19.46 -15.41
CA GLN A 388 15.01 -20.48 -16.22
C GLN A 388 13.82 -19.96 -17.07
N MET A 389 13.35 -18.73 -16.83
CA MET A 389 12.26 -18.13 -17.60
C MET A 389 12.75 -16.89 -18.34
N THR A 390 12.24 -16.65 -19.55
CA THR A 390 12.52 -15.39 -20.25
C THR A 390 11.85 -14.23 -19.50
N ALA A 391 12.53 -13.08 -19.43
CA ALA A 391 11.98 -11.87 -18.79
C ALA A 391 10.55 -11.54 -19.28
N ARG A 392 10.25 -11.81 -20.54
CA ARG A 392 8.93 -11.59 -21.14
C ARG A 392 7.87 -12.54 -20.58
N GLU A 393 8.19 -13.82 -20.40
CA GLU A 393 7.26 -14.83 -19.88
C GLU A 393 6.92 -14.58 -18.41
N VAL A 394 7.89 -14.12 -17.63
CA VAL A 394 7.69 -13.67 -16.25
C VAL A 394 6.80 -12.43 -16.22
N MET A 395 7.03 -11.46 -17.10
CA MET A 395 6.20 -10.24 -17.19
C MET A 395 4.74 -10.58 -17.54
N GLU A 396 4.49 -11.43 -18.52
CA GLU A 396 3.13 -11.83 -18.93
C GLU A 396 2.38 -12.54 -17.80
N ARG A 397 3.02 -13.47 -17.10
CA ARG A 397 2.42 -14.17 -15.95
C ARG A 397 2.20 -13.26 -14.74
N THR A 398 3.13 -12.33 -14.50
CA THR A 398 2.98 -11.33 -13.45
C THR A 398 1.82 -10.41 -13.77
N GLN A 399 1.68 -9.97 -15.01
CA GLN A 399 0.59 -9.10 -15.46
C GLN A 399 -0.78 -9.76 -15.30
N GLU A 400 -0.93 -11.03 -15.68
CA GLU A 400 -2.18 -11.79 -15.52
C GLU A 400 -2.59 -11.90 -14.05
N LYS A 401 -1.65 -12.24 -13.17
CA LYS A 401 -1.90 -12.34 -11.72
C LYS A 401 -2.13 -10.97 -11.06
N MET A 402 -1.46 -9.90 -11.55
CA MET A 402 -1.69 -8.53 -11.07
C MET A 402 -3.08 -8.01 -11.38
N GLN A 403 -3.69 -8.44 -12.49
CA GLN A 403 -5.09 -8.12 -12.79
C GLN A 403 -6.05 -8.64 -11.72
N GLN A 404 -5.76 -9.78 -11.11
CA GLN A 404 -6.57 -10.33 -10.02
C GLN A 404 -6.48 -9.50 -8.74
N LEU A 405 -5.32 -8.92 -8.44
CA LEU A 405 -5.11 -8.03 -7.28
C LEU A 405 -5.52 -6.58 -7.54
N GLY A 406 -5.74 -6.20 -8.79
CA GLY A 406 -6.06 -4.83 -9.19
C GLY A 406 -7.10 -4.14 -8.32
N PRO A 407 -8.29 -4.72 -8.12
CA PRO A 407 -9.34 -4.12 -7.28
C PRO A 407 -8.95 -3.95 -5.82
N VAL A 408 -8.11 -4.85 -5.28
CA VAL A 408 -7.61 -4.73 -3.90
C VAL A 408 -6.59 -3.61 -3.79
N VAL A 409 -5.66 -3.53 -4.77
CA VAL A 409 -4.64 -2.48 -4.84
C VAL A 409 -5.28 -1.10 -4.96
N GLU A 410 -6.24 -0.93 -5.88
CA GLU A 410 -6.96 0.33 -6.08
C GLU A 410 -7.68 0.78 -4.81
N ARG A 411 -8.32 -0.17 -4.10
CA ARG A 411 -8.97 0.13 -2.83
C ARG A 411 -7.98 0.51 -1.75
N LEU A 412 -6.86 -0.19 -1.62
CA LEU A 412 -5.80 0.17 -0.68
C LEU A 412 -5.20 1.55 -0.98
N GLN A 413 -5.09 1.93 -2.24
CA GLN A 413 -4.67 3.27 -2.63
C GLN A 413 -5.69 4.31 -2.20
N SER A 414 -6.96 4.13 -2.56
CA SER A 414 -8.01 5.13 -2.33
C SER A 414 -8.43 5.25 -0.86
N GLU A 415 -8.63 4.13 -0.15
CA GLU A 415 -9.18 4.14 1.22
C GLU A 415 -8.11 4.19 2.32
N PHE A 416 -6.86 3.81 2.00
CA PHE A 416 -5.81 3.71 3.00
C PHE A 416 -4.64 4.64 2.72
N LEU A 417 -3.99 4.53 1.56
CA LEU A 417 -2.76 5.29 1.29
C LEU A 417 -3.02 6.78 0.99
N ASN A 418 -4.06 7.12 0.21
CA ASN A 418 -4.41 8.52 -0.03
C ASN A 418 -4.68 9.27 1.28
N PRO A 419 -5.56 8.80 2.18
CA PRO A 419 -5.77 9.48 3.45
C PRO A 419 -4.53 9.56 4.34
N ILE A 420 -3.58 8.60 4.23
CA ILE A 420 -2.31 8.66 4.96
C ILE A 420 -1.47 9.85 4.48
N ILE A 421 -1.31 9.97 3.17
CA ILE A 421 -0.49 11.03 2.56
C ILE A 421 -1.14 12.39 2.81
N GLU A 422 -2.44 12.52 2.52
CA GLU A 422 -3.21 13.76 2.71
C GLU A 422 -3.15 14.26 4.16
N ARG A 423 -3.41 13.36 5.11
CA ARG A 423 -3.39 13.75 6.52
C ARG A 423 -1.98 14.06 7.02
N THR A 424 -0.98 13.28 6.61
CA THR A 424 0.41 13.58 6.97
C THR A 424 0.82 14.93 6.40
N TYR A 425 0.48 15.20 5.14
CA TYR A 425 0.70 16.50 4.51
C TYR A 425 0.03 17.63 5.30
N GLY A 426 -1.25 17.50 5.63
CA GLY A 426 -1.99 18.51 6.39
C GLY A 426 -1.43 18.76 7.80
N ILE A 427 -0.93 17.72 8.48
CA ILE A 427 -0.26 17.86 9.78
C ILE A 427 1.05 18.66 9.63
N LEU A 428 1.87 18.35 8.62
CA LEU A 428 3.16 19.02 8.39
C LEU A 428 2.98 20.47 7.92
N ASP A 429 1.97 20.72 7.10
CA ASP A 429 1.63 22.05 6.60
C ASP A 429 1.22 22.98 7.76
N ARG A 430 0.28 22.54 8.59
CA ARG A 430 -0.13 23.27 9.80
C ARG A 430 0.99 23.45 10.83
N ALA A 431 1.95 22.53 10.83
CA ALA A 431 3.16 22.64 11.65
C ALA A 431 4.19 23.64 11.11
N GLY A 432 4.00 24.17 9.88
CA GLY A 432 4.95 25.05 9.22
C GLY A 432 6.30 24.37 8.91
N ILE A 433 6.28 23.04 8.64
CA ILE A 433 7.50 22.27 8.34
C ILE A 433 7.90 22.45 6.88
N PHE A 434 6.93 22.69 6.00
CA PHE A 434 7.20 22.95 4.60
C PHE A 434 7.84 24.32 4.39
N PRO A 435 8.79 24.44 3.45
CA PRO A 435 9.34 25.74 3.05
C PRO A 435 8.23 26.67 2.56
N PRO A 436 8.38 27.98 2.75
CA PRO A 436 7.46 28.96 2.17
C PRO A 436 7.52 28.87 0.64
N ILE A 437 6.38 29.06 0.00
CA ILE A 437 6.24 29.05 -1.45
C ILE A 437 6.35 30.50 -1.94
N ASP A 438 6.96 30.72 -3.10
CA ASP A 438 6.96 32.00 -3.77
C ASP A 438 5.54 32.45 -4.11
N ASP A 439 5.25 33.73 -3.99
CA ASP A 439 3.90 34.29 -4.20
C ASP A 439 3.33 33.94 -5.56
N ASP A 440 4.15 33.93 -6.61
CA ASP A 440 3.74 33.55 -7.99
C ASP A 440 3.26 32.09 -8.05
N VAL A 441 3.98 31.17 -7.37
CA VAL A 441 3.62 29.74 -7.34
C VAL A 441 2.43 29.51 -6.42
N ALA A 442 2.33 30.26 -5.32
CA ALA A 442 1.18 30.22 -4.41
C ALA A 442 -0.11 30.62 -5.13
N GLU A 443 -0.06 31.64 -6.01
CA GLU A 443 -1.20 32.07 -6.83
C GLU A 443 -1.60 30.98 -7.84
N MET A 444 -0.63 30.32 -8.48
CA MET A 444 -0.87 29.20 -9.41
C MET A 444 -1.48 27.98 -8.72
N LEU A 445 -1.09 27.70 -7.46
CA LEU A 445 -1.58 26.57 -6.67
C LEU A 445 -2.88 26.86 -5.94
N ASN A 446 -3.31 28.14 -5.88
CA ASN A 446 -4.46 28.54 -5.08
C ASN A 446 -5.75 27.90 -5.59
N GLY A 447 -6.37 27.09 -4.74
CA GLY A 447 -7.63 26.40 -5.06
C GLY A 447 -7.48 25.12 -5.89
N LEU A 448 -6.25 24.64 -6.10
CA LEU A 448 -6.00 23.37 -6.78
C LEU A 448 -5.69 22.26 -5.76
N ASP A 449 -6.34 21.13 -5.95
CA ASP A 449 -6.07 19.94 -5.15
C ASP A 449 -4.81 19.23 -5.64
N VAL A 450 -3.94 18.84 -4.70
CA VAL A 450 -2.76 18.03 -4.98
C VAL A 450 -3.20 16.60 -5.23
N LYS A 451 -2.83 16.07 -6.39
CA LYS A 451 -3.11 14.69 -6.79
C LYS A 451 -1.94 13.79 -6.40
N ILE A 452 -2.26 12.61 -5.87
CA ILE A 452 -1.29 11.57 -5.54
C ILE A 452 -1.21 10.60 -6.71
N GLU A 453 -0.03 10.42 -7.27
CA GLU A 453 0.24 9.43 -8.30
C GLU A 453 1.13 8.31 -7.74
N TYR A 454 0.69 7.06 -7.89
CA TYR A 454 1.45 5.89 -7.43
C TYR A 454 2.46 5.43 -8.46
N ILE A 455 3.73 5.35 -8.03
CA ILE A 455 4.88 4.88 -8.81
C ILE A 455 5.51 3.62 -8.19
N SER A 456 4.79 2.96 -7.29
CA SER A 456 5.20 1.69 -6.68
C SER A 456 5.28 0.57 -7.73
N PRO A 457 6.04 -0.51 -7.47
CA PRO A 457 6.18 -1.63 -8.41
C PRO A 457 4.85 -2.23 -8.85
N LEU A 458 3.93 -2.37 -7.91
CA LEU A 458 2.60 -2.91 -8.19
C LEU A 458 1.79 -1.95 -9.10
N ALA A 459 1.84 -0.64 -8.84
CA ALA A 459 1.20 0.37 -9.68
C ALA A 459 1.85 0.45 -11.08
N GLN A 460 3.18 0.37 -11.15
CA GLN A 460 3.90 0.31 -12.42
C GLN A 460 3.53 -0.94 -13.22
N ALA A 461 3.46 -2.11 -12.58
CA ALA A 461 3.06 -3.35 -13.24
C ALA A 461 1.64 -3.26 -13.85
N GLN A 462 0.72 -2.57 -13.19
CA GLN A 462 -0.61 -2.29 -13.76
C GLN A 462 -0.54 -1.34 -14.98
N LYS A 463 0.31 -0.31 -14.94
CA LYS A 463 0.51 0.65 -16.05
C LYS A 463 1.30 0.07 -17.23
N MET A 464 2.15 -0.94 -17.00
CA MET A 464 2.97 -1.55 -18.05
C MET A 464 2.16 -2.17 -19.21
N SER A 465 0.91 -2.56 -18.98
CA SER A 465 0.05 -3.05 -20.05
C SER A 465 -0.19 -1.98 -21.14
N SER A 466 -0.18 -0.70 -20.78
CA SER A 466 -0.31 0.40 -21.75
C SER A 466 0.98 0.63 -22.54
N LEU A 467 2.15 0.40 -21.94
CA LEU A 467 3.44 0.51 -22.61
C LEU A 467 3.64 -0.55 -23.68
N VAL A 468 3.21 -1.79 -23.42
CA VAL A 468 3.23 -2.89 -24.41
C VAL A 468 2.43 -2.50 -25.66
N ASN A 469 1.30 -1.83 -25.51
CA ASN A 469 0.51 -1.35 -26.64
C ASN A 469 1.26 -0.29 -27.47
N ILE A 470 2.02 0.60 -26.83
CA ILE A 470 2.85 1.60 -27.52
C ILE A 470 3.98 0.91 -28.27
N GLU A 471 4.65 -0.08 -27.67
CA GLU A 471 5.69 -0.88 -28.34
C GLU A 471 5.16 -1.65 -29.53
N GLN A 472 4.00 -2.30 -29.40
CA GLN A 472 3.35 -3.02 -30.50
C GLN A 472 2.96 -2.07 -31.63
N TYR A 473 2.41 -0.89 -31.29
CA TYR A 473 2.08 0.12 -32.28
C TYR A 473 3.32 0.67 -32.98
N TYR A 474 4.39 0.95 -32.22
CA TYR A 474 5.69 1.33 -32.79
C TYR A 474 6.25 0.27 -33.74
N ALA A 475 6.28 -1.00 -33.30
CA ALA A 475 6.75 -2.11 -34.13
C ALA A 475 5.91 -2.26 -35.40
N PHE A 476 4.59 -2.05 -35.32
CA PHE A 476 3.68 -2.04 -36.46
C PHE A 476 3.98 -0.90 -37.42
N ILE A 477 4.16 0.34 -36.92
CA ILE A 477 4.52 1.51 -37.75
C ILE A 477 5.87 1.26 -38.46
N MET A 478 6.87 0.71 -37.75
CA MET A 478 8.18 0.39 -38.36
C MET A 478 8.08 -0.70 -39.43
N SER A 479 7.19 -1.67 -39.28
CA SER A 479 6.95 -2.67 -40.32
C SER A 479 6.33 -2.06 -41.59
N LEU A 480 5.43 -1.10 -41.44
CA LEU A 480 4.83 -0.35 -42.57
C LEU A 480 5.82 0.62 -43.23
N ALA A 481 6.77 1.13 -42.47
CA ALA A 481 7.80 2.06 -42.95
C ALA A 481 8.72 1.45 -44.02
N GLN A 482 8.86 0.10 -44.04
CA GLN A 482 9.58 -0.60 -45.11
C GLN A 482 8.95 -0.36 -46.50
N GLY A 483 7.62 -0.12 -46.56
CA GLY A 483 6.92 0.21 -47.80
C GLY A 483 6.73 1.71 -48.04
N ASN A 484 6.69 2.52 -46.99
CA ASN A 484 6.51 3.99 -47.09
C ASN A 484 7.14 4.68 -45.87
N ALA A 485 8.34 5.23 -46.07
CA ALA A 485 9.11 5.89 -45.01
C ALA A 485 8.36 7.06 -44.31
N ASN A 486 7.42 7.72 -44.99
CA ASN A 486 6.70 8.86 -44.43
C ASN A 486 5.71 8.46 -43.32
N ILE A 487 5.38 7.18 -43.19
CA ILE A 487 4.41 6.68 -42.18
C ILE A 487 4.98 6.81 -40.76
N VAL A 488 6.31 6.85 -40.63
CA VAL A 488 7.03 7.04 -39.35
C VAL A 488 6.62 8.37 -38.69
N GLN A 489 6.29 9.39 -39.47
CA GLN A 489 5.86 10.71 -38.98
C GLN A 489 4.49 10.67 -38.27
N LYS A 490 3.73 9.57 -38.38
CA LYS A 490 2.49 9.37 -37.61
C LYS A 490 2.74 8.97 -36.16
N PHE A 491 3.95 8.54 -35.82
CA PHE A 491 4.32 8.20 -34.45
C PHE A 491 4.99 9.41 -33.81
N ASN A 492 4.38 9.93 -32.75
CA ASN A 492 4.96 11.03 -31.98
C ASN A 492 6.00 10.46 -31.01
N PHE A 493 7.29 10.54 -31.38
CA PHE A 493 8.39 10.03 -30.61
C PHE A 493 8.61 10.81 -29.30
N GLU A 494 8.37 12.13 -29.33
CA GLU A 494 8.53 13.01 -28.16
C GLU A 494 7.55 12.62 -27.07
N GLU A 495 6.26 12.58 -27.39
CA GLU A 495 5.19 12.18 -26.48
C GLU A 495 5.35 10.73 -26.00
N ALA A 496 5.78 9.82 -26.88
CA ALA A 496 6.02 8.45 -26.51
C ALA A 496 7.19 8.31 -25.52
N ALA A 497 8.26 9.09 -25.69
CA ALA A 497 9.40 9.11 -24.76
C ALA A 497 9.00 9.65 -23.39
N ASP A 498 8.20 10.71 -23.35
CA ASP A 498 7.66 11.29 -22.11
C ASP A 498 6.76 10.32 -21.36
N ILE A 499 5.79 9.70 -22.07
CA ILE A 499 4.90 8.68 -21.50
C ILE A 499 5.71 7.48 -20.97
N TYR A 500 6.72 7.05 -21.70
CA TYR A 500 7.60 5.94 -21.29
C TYR A 500 8.42 6.31 -20.05
N GLY A 501 9.01 7.50 -20.02
CA GLY A 501 9.79 8.01 -18.90
C GLY A 501 8.97 8.12 -17.61
N VAL A 502 7.77 8.71 -17.72
CA VAL A 502 6.85 8.85 -16.59
C VAL A 502 6.39 7.48 -16.06
N ASN A 503 6.02 6.55 -16.94
CA ASN A 503 5.54 5.22 -16.52
C ASN A 503 6.65 4.33 -15.96
N LEU A 504 7.92 4.51 -16.39
CA LEU A 504 9.07 3.84 -15.80
C LEU A 504 9.53 4.48 -14.48
N GLY A 505 8.95 5.61 -14.08
CA GLY A 505 9.33 6.32 -12.87
C GLY A 505 10.68 7.03 -12.96
N VAL A 506 11.09 7.44 -14.16
CA VAL A 506 12.32 8.23 -14.37
C VAL A 506 12.15 9.59 -13.66
N PRO A 507 13.13 10.04 -12.85
CA PRO A 507 13.07 11.35 -12.21
C PRO A 507 12.86 12.47 -13.25
N ILE A 508 11.94 13.41 -12.97
CA ILE A 508 11.63 14.53 -13.90
C ILE A 508 12.87 15.33 -14.29
N LYS A 509 13.83 15.48 -13.38
CA LYS A 509 15.11 16.17 -13.66
C LYS A 509 15.95 15.53 -14.78
N VAL A 510 15.65 14.28 -15.16
CA VAL A 510 16.30 13.56 -16.26
C VAL A 510 15.57 13.75 -17.59
N ILE A 511 14.26 14.02 -17.53
CA ILE A 511 13.43 14.28 -18.72
C ILE A 511 13.45 15.79 -18.95
N ARG A 512 13.91 16.23 -20.11
CA ARG A 512 13.90 17.65 -20.48
C ARG A 512 12.49 18.08 -20.80
N SER A 513 12.12 19.31 -20.44
CA SER A 513 10.83 19.87 -20.81
C SER A 513 10.72 20.02 -22.34
N ASN A 514 9.50 19.94 -22.87
CA ASN A 514 9.24 20.10 -24.31
C ASN A 514 9.76 21.45 -24.84
N ASP A 515 9.75 22.51 -24.00
CA ASP A 515 10.26 23.83 -24.37
C ASP A 515 11.79 23.85 -24.45
N GLU A 516 12.49 23.21 -23.51
CA GLU A 516 13.95 23.08 -23.56
C GLU A 516 14.40 22.20 -24.73
N TYR A 517 13.67 21.11 -25.00
CA TYR A 517 13.96 20.25 -26.15
C TYR A 517 13.78 20.99 -27.47
N LYS A 518 12.66 21.73 -27.63
CA LYS A 518 12.42 22.57 -28.82
C LYS A 518 13.47 23.66 -28.99
N ALA A 519 13.93 24.29 -27.91
CA ALA A 519 15.00 25.27 -27.95
C ALA A 519 16.31 24.68 -28.46
N ILE A 520 16.69 23.50 -27.95
CA ILE A 520 17.91 22.78 -28.40
C ILE A 520 17.78 22.35 -29.87
N MET A 521 16.61 21.86 -30.29
CA MET A 521 16.39 21.47 -31.68
C MET A 521 16.42 22.67 -32.63
N ALA A 522 15.87 23.82 -32.21
CA ALA A 522 15.95 25.06 -32.98
C ALA A 522 17.40 25.54 -33.12
N GLU A 523 18.20 25.48 -32.05
CA GLU A 523 19.63 25.83 -32.09
C GLU A 523 20.42 24.89 -33.00
N GLN A 524 20.17 23.58 -32.94
CA GLN A 524 20.79 22.61 -33.84
C GLN A 524 20.39 22.81 -35.31
N GLN A 525 19.14 23.15 -35.59
CA GLN A 525 18.70 23.46 -36.95
C GLN A 525 19.34 24.72 -37.48
N GLN A 526 19.48 25.77 -36.66
CA GLN A 526 20.19 26.98 -37.05
C GLN A 526 21.67 26.70 -37.34
N ALA A 527 22.36 25.95 -36.47
CA ALA A 527 23.74 25.57 -36.69
C ALA A 527 23.95 24.73 -37.98
N GLN A 528 23.04 23.81 -38.28
CA GLN A 528 23.06 23.05 -39.53
C GLN A 528 22.77 23.90 -40.76
N GLN A 529 21.89 24.89 -40.67
CA GLN A 529 21.62 25.83 -41.73
C GLN A 529 22.84 26.73 -42.00
N GLU A 530 23.48 27.25 -40.95
CA GLU A 530 24.70 28.03 -41.07
C GLU A 530 25.85 27.20 -41.67
N GLU A 531 26.00 25.93 -41.30
CA GLU A 531 26.99 25.03 -41.85
C GLU A 531 26.72 24.72 -43.34
N GLN A 532 25.46 24.52 -43.73
CA GLN A 532 25.06 24.36 -45.12
C GLN A 532 25.25 25.63 -45.96
N GLU A 533 24.91 26.80 -45.41
CA GLU A 533 25.16 28.07 -46.07
C GLU A 533 26.67 28.36 -46.27
N GLN A 534 27.47 28.05 -45.24
CA GLN A 534 28.93 28.16 -45.36
C GLN A 534 29.52 27.17 -46.39
N ALA A 535 28.99 25.93 -46.42
CA ALA A 535 29.42 24.94 -47.43
C ALA A 535 29.02 25.38 -48.87
N GLN A 536 27.80 25.92 -49.03
CA GLN A 536 27.38 26.46 -50.32
C GLN A 536 28.15 27.70 -50.72
N ALA A 537 28.47 28.62 -49.79
CA ALA A 537 29.30 29.78 -50.03
C ALA A 537 30.73 29.38 -50.44
N LEU A 538 31.30 28.38 -49.82
CA LEU A 538 32.59 27.81 -50.18
C LEU A 538 32.59 27.15 -51.58
N GLN A 539 31.52 26.43 -51.93
CA GLN A 539 31.36 25.86 -53.26
C GLN A 539 31.20 26.98 -54.32
N MET A 540 30.39 28.01 -54.06
CA MET A 540 30.27 29.15 -54.93
C MET A 540 31.61 29.94 -55.09
N ALA A 541 32.35 30.12 -54.00
CA ALA A 541 33.67 30.76 -54.05
C ALA A 541 34.70 29.94 -54.83
N GLN A 542 34.61 28.62 -54.84
CA GLN A 542 35.45 27.75 -55.67
C GLN A 542 35.04 27.73 -57.15
N LEU A 543 33.77 27.90 -57.45
CA LEU A 543 33.27 27.99 -58.85
C LEU A 543 33.45 29.38 -59.45
N ALA A 544 33.50 30.43 -58.64
CA ALA A 544 33.64 31.82 -59.12
C ALA A 544 34.87 32.04 -60.04
N PRO A 545 36.06 31.54 -59.77
CA PRO A 545 37.22 31.69 -60.68
C PRO A 545 37.07 30.87 -61.97
N GLN A 546 36.35 29.71 -61.91
CA GLN A 546 36.10 28.92 -63.11
C GLN A 546 35.04 29.59 -64.02
N MET A 547 34.01 30.17 -63.43
CA MET A 547 33.04 30.95 -64.21
C MET A 547 33.62 32.25 -64.75
N ALA A 548 34.47 32.92 -63.99
CA ALA A 548 35.22 34.11 -64.48
C ALA A 548 36.19 33.74 -65.59
N GLY A 549 36.82 32.59 -65.49
CA GLY A 549 37.71 32.05 -66.56
C GLY A 549 36.93 31.71 -67.84
N ALA A 550 35.75 31.06 -67.69
CA ALA A 550 34.84 30.74 -68.81
C ALA A 550 34.25 32.01 -69.49
N ALA A 551 33.85 32.98 -68.64
CA ALA A 551 33.36 34.25 -69.14
C ALA A 551 34.48 35.06 -69.92
N LYS A 552 35.69 34.98 -69.41
CA LYS A 552 36.85 35.60 -70.09
C LYS A 552 37.21 34.90 -71.42
N GLN A 553 37.12 33.55 -71.43
CA GLN A 553 37.32 32.80 -72.69
C GLN A 553 36.14 33.02 -73.66
N ALA A 554 34.90 33.19 -73.19
CA ALA A 554 33.75 33.52 -74.04
C ALA A 554 33.88 34.96 -74.62
N THR A 555 34.39 35.92 -73.84
CA THR A 555 34.66 37.30 -74.33
C THR A 555 35.82 37.35 -75.27
N ASP A 556 36.91 36.61 -75.04
CA ASP A 556 38.07 36.51 -75.94
C ASP A 556 37.66 35.80 -77.24
N ALA A 557 36.87 34.75 -77.21
CA ALA A 557 36.32 34.06 -78.38
C ALA A 557 35.34 34.92 -79.19
N ALA A 558 34.58 35.83 -78.53
CA ALA A 558 33.72 36.80 -79.20
C ALA A 558 34.51 37.92 -79.90
N ASN A 559 35.67 38.29 -79.41
CA ASN A 559 36.55 39.27 -80.02
C ASN A 559 37.38 38.72 -81.22
N ASP A 560 37.61 37.38 -81.28
CA ASP A 560 38.30 36.73 -82.39
C ASP A 560 37.46 36.44 -83.64
N GLY A 561 36.26 37.03 -83.73
CA GLY A 561 35.49 37.09 -84.97
C GLY A 561 34.71 35.81 -85.32
N ASN A 562 34.34 34.94 -84.35
CA ASN A 562 33.58 33.73 -84.62
C ASN A 562 32.08 34.03 -84.74
N PRO A 563 31.44 33.91 -85.94
CA PRO A 563 30.11 34.39 -86.21
C PRO A 563 28.96 33.62 -85.45
N VAL A 564 29.25 32.45 -84.89
CA VAL A 564 28.32 31.64 -84.16
C VAL A 564 28.11 32.17 -82.73
N MET A 565 29.12 32.79 -82.11
CA MET A 565 29.03 33.32 -80.74
C MET A 565 28.36 34.69 -80.67
N GLN A 566 28.40 35.50 -81.74
CA GLN A 566 27.73 36.80 -81.86
C GLN A 566 26.17 36.60 -81.94
N GLN A 567 25.74 35.47 -82.51
CA GLN A 567 24.32 35.17 -82.63
C GLN A 567 23.71 34.68 -81.31
N LEU A 568 24.50 34.06 -80.40
CA LEU A 568 24.04 33.62 -79.10
C LEU A 568 23.95 34.77 -78.07
N MET A 569 24.77 35.78 -78.14
CA MET A 569 24.69 36.96 -77.26
C MET A 569 23.61 37.97 -77.70
N GLY A 570 23.09 37.90 -78.91
CA GLY A 570 22.03 38.75 -79.40
C GLY A 570 20.60 38.30 -79.13
N MET A 571 20.43 37.16 -78.46
CA MET A 571 19.11 36.58 -78.09
C MET A 571 18.71 36.78 -76.65
N GLY A 572 19.39 37.59 -75.87
CA GLY A 572 19.13 37.85 -74.46
C GLY A 572 18.78 39.33 -74.21
N VAL A 573 17.67 39.81 -74.74
CA VAL A 573 16.93 41.01 -74.27
C VAL A 573 15.45 40.65 -74.25
#